data_1fd20811763bf1a903cdec0761678935
#
_entry.id   1fd20811763bf1a903cdec0761678935
#
_cell.length_a   1.000
_cell.length_b   1.000
_cell.length_c   1.000
_cell.angle_alpha   90.00
_cell.angle_beta   90.00
_cell.angle_gamma   90.00
#
_symmetry.space_group_name_H-M   'P 1'
#
loop_
_entity.id
_entity.type
_entity.pdbx_description
1 polymer ?
#
loop_
_entity_poly.entity_id
_entity_poly.type
_entity_poly.pdbx_seq_one_letter_code
_entity_poly.pdbx_strand_id
1 'polypeptide(L)'
;MQLFLHDADGRITQGLSGAMNPDDLNDLRARGFSFVVAPDNASQATNYVVDGQLVARPVADIRITKTEFPANKRARATITGLPDPCTLFIDGEPVAVDGGRLELTADMPATYSIAFDQFPFMPWSAEITAT
;
A
#
# COMPACT_ATOMS: atom_id res chain seq x y z
N MET A 1 -14.27 -22.63 4.91
CA MET A 1 -14.77 -21.33 4.42
C MET A 1 -14.00 -20.20 5.08
N GLN A 2 -13.66 -19.20 4.33
CA GLN A 2 -12.97 -18.01 4.81
C GLN A 2 -13.81 -16.77 4.49
N LEU A 3 -13.93 -15.87 5.47
CA LEU A 3 -14.61 -14.58 5.30
C LEU A 3 -13.62 -13.45 5.56
N PHE A 4 -13.72 -12.39 4.79
CA PHE A 4 -13.03 -11.14 5.07
C PHE A 4 -14.05 -10.07 5.42
N LEU A 5 -13.96 -9.53 6.63
CA LEU A 5 -14.71 -8.36 7.04
C LEU A 5 -13.97 -7.11 6.56
N HIS A 6 -14.73 -6.12 6.08
CA HIS A 6 -14.12 -4.92 5.51
C HIS A 6 -14.88 -3.66 5.94
N ASP A 7 -14.21 -2.52 5.82
CA ASP A 7 -14.81 -1.20 6.07
C ASP A 7 -15.47 -0.63 4.80
N ALA A 8 -15.93 0.60 4.87
CA ALA A 8 -16.61 1.27 3.76
C ALA A 8 -15.70 1.52 2.55
N ASP A 9 -14.39 1.58 2.77
CA ASP A 9 -13.40 1.77 1.69
C ASP A 9 -12.99 0.45 1.03
N GLY A 10 -13.45 -0.68 1.57
CA GLY A 10 -13.08 -2.01 1.08
C GLY A 10 -11.80 -2.56 1.71
N ARG A 11 -11.23 -1.86 2.69
CA ARG A 11 -10.07 -2.35 3.41
C ARG A 11 -10.47 -3.51 4.31
N ILE A 12 -9.80 -4.63 4.19
CA ILE A 12 -10.06 -5.81 5.00
C ILE A 12 -9.55 -5.54 6.42
N THR A 13 -10.45 -5.65 7.40
CA THR A 13 -10.14 -5.37 8.80
C THR A 13 -9.94 -6.63 9.62
N GLN A 14 -10.55 -7.75 9.20
CA GLN A 14 -10.46 -9.01 9.92
C GLN A 14 -10.74 -10.18 8.99
N GLY A 15 -10.01 -11.28 9.18
CA GLY A 15 -10.28 -12.55 8.54
C GLY A 15 -10.88 -13.54 9.52
N LEU A 16 -11.90 -14.27 9.09
CA LEU A 16 -12.52 -15.34 9.85
C LEU A 16 -12.45 -16.63 9.03
N SER A 17 -12.03 -17.73 9.63
CA SER A 17 -11.96 -19.01 8.96
C SER A 17 -12.62 -20.10 9.80
N GLY A 18 -13.08 -21.15 9.11
CA GLY A 18 -13.73 -22.30 9.74
C GLY A 18 -15.01 -22.70 9.02
N ALA A 19 -15.75 -23.62 9.64
CA ALA A 19 -17.06 -24.05 9.14
C ALA A 19 -18.12 -23.03 9.58
N MET A 20 -18.79 -22.43 8.61
CA MET A 20 -19.87 -21.47 8.85
C MET A 20 -21.10 -21.88 8.06
N ASN A 21 -22.27 -21.70 8.67
CA ASN A 21 -23.54 -21.97 8.02
C ASN A 21 -24.22 -20.64 7.62
N PRO A 22 -25.33 -20.68 6.85
CA PRO A 22 -26.05 -19.47 6.46
C PRO A 22 -26.56 -18.63 7.63
N ASP A 23 -26.88 -19.24 8.77
CA ASP A 23 -27.34 -18.50 9.95
C ASP A 23 -26.20 -17.66 10.55
N ASP A 24 -24.97 -18.17 10.55
CA ASP A 24 -23.80 -17.40 11.00
C ASP A 24 -23.58 -16.16 10.12
N LEU A 25 -23.76 -16.30 8.81
CA LEU A 25 -23.61 -15.19 7.87
C LEU A 25 -24.72 -14.16 8.06
N ASN A 26 -25.95 -14.61 8.26
CA ASN A 26 -27.08 -13.72 8.52
C ASN A 26 -26.91 -12.95 9.84
N ASP A 27 -26.36 -13.58 10.87
CA ASP A 27 -26.07 -12.96 12.15
C ASP A 27 -25.03 -11.83 12.00
N LEU A 28 -23.97 -12.05 11.20
CA LEU A 28 -22.99 -11.01 10.92
C LEU A 28 -23.61 -9.81 10.22
N ARG A 29 -24.47 -10.05 9.24
CA ARG A 29 -25.19 -8.98 8.55
C ARG A 29 -26.12 -8.21 9.48
N ALA A 30 -26.83 -8.93 10.36
CA ALA A 30 -27.73 -8.32 11.32
C ALA A 30 -27.00 -7.43 12.32
N ARG A 31 -25.72 -7.72 12.61
CA ARG A 31 -24.87 -6.90 13.47
C ARG A 31 -24.23 -5.73 12.74
N GLY A 32 -24.47 -5.57 11.45
CA GLY A 32 -23.94 -4.47 10.65
C GLY A 32 -22.55 -4.70 10.08
N PHE A 33 -22.05 -5.92 10.08
CA PHE A 33 -20.76 -6.23 9.47
C PHE A 33 -20.88 -6.36 7.95
N SER A 34 -19.96 -5.75 7.24
CA SER A 34 -19.78 -5.95 5.80
C SER A 34 -18.69 -6.99 5.58
N PHE A 35 -18.96 -7.98 4.74
CA PHE A 35 -18.02 -9.07 4.52
C PHE A 35 -18.15 -9.66 3.13
N VAL A 36 -17.11 -10.39 2.70
CA VAL A 36 -17.12 -11.22 1.48
C VAL A 36 -16.64 -12.62 1.83
N VAL A 37 -17.14 -13.62 1.09
CA VAL A 37 -16.63 -14.99 1.17
C VAL A 37 -15.38 -15.06 0.28
N ALA A 38 -14.28 -15.53 0.84
CA ALA A 38 -13.00 -15.60 0.16
C ALA A 38 -12.55 -17.04 -0.04
N PRO A 39 -11.77 -17.34 -1.09
CA PRO A 39 -11.10 -18.64 -1.21
C PRO A 39 -10.18 -18.90 -0.03
N ASP A 40 -10.01 -20.18 0.34
CA ASP A 40 -9.18 -20.53 1.51
C ASP A 40 -7.72 -20.15 1.34
N ASN A 41 -7.26 -19.99 0.10
CA ASN A 41 -5.89 -19.56 -0.20
C ASN A 41 -5.72 -18.05 -0.37
N ALA A 42 -6.78 -17.26 -0.21
CA ALA A 42 -6.69 -15.80 -0.35
C ALA A 42 -6.03 -15.17 0.88
N SER A 43 -5.26 -14.12 0.65
CA SER A 43 -4.60 -13.35 1.71
C SER A 43 -5.28 -12.00 1.89
N GLN A 44 -5.56 -11.62 3.13
CA GLN A 44 -6.07 -10.28 3.43
C GLN A 44 -5.03 -9.18 3.21
N ALA A 45 -3.74 -9.53 3.24
CA ALA A 45 -2.66 -8.56 3.04
C ALA A 45 -2.55 -8.11 1.57
N THR A 46 -2.94 -8.95 0.62
CA THR A 46 -2.78 -8.70 -0.82
C THR A 46 -4.08 -8.42 -1.56
N ASN A 47 -5.20 -8.37 -0.86
CA ASN A 47 -6.54 -8.18 -1.44
C ASN A 47 -7.30 -7.07 -0.73
N TYR A 48 -8.33 -6.56 -1.40
CA TYR A 48 -9.30 -5.64 -0.83
C TYR A 48 -10.66 -5.86 -1.52
N VAL A 49 -11.69 -5.17 -1.07
CA VAL A 49 -13.06 -5.38 -1.55
C VAL A 49 -13.52 -4.19 -2.38
N VAL A 50 -13.99 -4.46 -3.60
CA VAL A 50 -14.55 -3.46 -4.51
C VAL A 50 -15.93 -3.95 -4.97
N ASP A 51 -16.97 -3.15 -4.71
CA ASP A 51 -18.34 -3.47 -5.11
C ASP A 51 -18.78 -4.88 -4.67
N GLY A 52 -18.42 -5.27 -3.46
CA GLY A 52 -18.77 -6.57 -2.90
C GLY A 52 -17.94 -7.73 -3.42
N GLN A 53 -16.87 -7.47 -4.16
CA GLN A 53 -15.99 -8.49 -4.72
C GLN A 53 -14.57 -8.35 -4.20
N LEU A 54 -13.94 -9.50 -3.96
CA LEU A 54 -12.54 -9.55 -3.55
C LEU A 54 -11.65 -9.39 -4.78
N VAL A 55 -10.78 -8.39 -4.76
CA VAL A 55 -9.83 -8.12 -5.85
C VAL A 55 -8.42 -7.97 -5.30
N ALA A 56 -7.42 -8.26 -6.13
CA ALA A 56 -6.03 -8.07 -5.75
C ALA A 56 -5.72 -6.57 -5.59
N ARG A 57 -4.95 -6.23 -4.57
CA ARG A 57 -4.49 -4.84 -4.37
C ARG A 57 -3.56 -4.46 -5.52
N PRO A 58 -3.74 -3.27 -6.12
CA PRO A 58 -2.88 -2.84 -7.21
C PRO A 58 -1.44 -2.60 -6.72
N VAL A 59 -0.48 -2.80 -7.62
CA VAL A 59 0.92 -2.48 -7.38
C VAL A 59 1.23 -1.23 -8.18
N ALA A 60 1.66 -0.15 -7.51
CA ALA A 60 2.11 1.04 -8.19
C ALA A 60 3.43 0.76 -8.92
N ASP A 61 3.54 1.21 -10.18
CA ASP A 61 4.75 1.01 -10.99
C ASP A 61 5.80 2.07 -10.63
N ILE A 62 6.27 2.01 -9.37
CA ILE A 62 7.21 2.98 -8.82
C ILE A 62 8.62 2.63 -9.30
N ARG A 63 9.30 3.61 -9.87
CA ARG A 63 10.65 3.44 -10.41
C ARG A 63 11.58 4.50 -9.87
N ILE A 64 12.85 4.13 -9.67
CA ILE A 64 13.91 5.02 -9.23
C ILE A 64 14.94 5.07 -10.33
N THR A 65 15.36 6.28 -10.74
CA THR A 65 16.36 6.45 -11.81
C THR A 65 17.73 5.96 -11.38
N LYS A 66 18.06 6.13 -10.10
CA LYS A 66 19.30 5.60 -9.52
C LYS A 66 19.17 5.47 -8.03
N THR A 67 19.78 4.43 -7.46
CA THR A 67 19.77 4.17 -6.03
C THR A 67 20.99 4.78 -5.34
N GLU A 68 21.90 5.35 -6.09
CA GLU A 68 23.11 5.99 -5.59
C GLU A 68 23.43 7.19 -6.45
N PHE A 69 23.76 8.32 -5.82
CA PHE A 69 24.14 9.55 -6.52
C PHE A 69 25.11 10.39 -5.69
N PRO A 70 25.96 11.23 -6.34
CA PRO A 70 26.89 12.09 -5.60
C PRO A 70 26.17 13.17 -4.79
N ALA A 71 26.63 13.39 -3.55
CA ALA A 71 26.08 14.42 -2.66
C ALA A 71 26.68 15.80 -2.97
N ASN A 72 26.36 16.35 -4.14
CA ASN A 72 26.93 17.61 -4.61
C ASN A 72 25.89 18.69 -4.92
N LYS A 73 24.66 18.52 -4.43
CA LYS A 73 23.49 19.39 -4.66
C LYS A 73 23.01 19.46 -6.10
N ARG A 74 23.72 18.86 -7.05
CA ARG A 74 23.42 18.91 -8.48
C ARG A 74 22.87 17.57 -8.99
N ALA A 75 23.49 16.47 -8.56
CA ALA A 75 23.00 15.14 -8.90
C ALA A 75 21.72 14.86 -8.14
N ARG A 76 20.82 14.11 -8.76
CA ARG A 76 19.52 13.79 -8.16
C ARG A 76 19.10 12.39 -8.51
N ALA A 77 18.37 11.77 -7.59
CA ALA A 77 17.62 10.55 -7.86
C ALA A 77 16.15 10.94 -8.04
N THR A 78 15.50 10.39 -9.05
CA THR A 78 14.11 10.69 -9.35
C THR A 78 13.27 9.45 -9.13
N ILE A 79 12.20 9.59 -8.35
CA ILE A 79 11.21 8.54 -8.11
C ILE A 79 9.99 8.88 -8.97
N THR A 80 9.57 7.95 -9.82
CA THR A 80 8.44 8.12 -10.73
C THR A 80 7.41 7.01 -10.56
N GLY A 81 6.26 7.14 -11.23
CA GLY A 81 5.20 6.13 -11.17
C GLY A 81 4.38 6.18 -9.90
N LEU A 82 4.50 7.25 -9.12
CA LEU A 82 3.73 7.44 -7.90
C LEU A 82 2.29 7.82 -8.23
N PRO A 83 1.29 7.35 -7.45
CA PRO A 83 -0.06 7.88 -7.54
C PRO A 83 -0.09 9.39 -7.26
N ASP A 84 -0.97 10.11 -7.92
CA ASP A 84 -1.07 11.57 -7.78
C ASP A 84 -2.45 11.96 -7.22
N PRO A 85 -2.54 12.58 -6.05
CA PRO A 85 -1.45 12.84 -5.10
C PRO A 85 -1.10 11.63 -4.24
N CYS A 86 0.05 11.65 -3.60
CA CYS A 86 0.39 10.62 -2.62
C CYS A 86 1.28 11.17 -1.52
N THR A 87 1.52 10.35 -0.50
CA THR A 87 2.45 10.65 0.57
C THR A 87 3.54 9.59 0.60
N LEU A 88 4.80 10.02 0.54
CA LEU A 88 5.95 9.15 0.78
C LEU A 88 6.49 9.40 2.19
N PHE A 89 7.06 8.37 2.77
CA PHE A 89 7.78 8.49 4.04
C PHE A 89 9.27 8.41 3.76
N ILE A 90 9.99 9.48 4.08
CA ILE A 90 11.45 9.55 3.93
C ILE A 90 12.03 9.58 5.33
N ASP A 91 12.78 8.52 5.68
CA ASP A 91 13.31 8.31 7.03
C ASP A 91 12.21 8.42 8.11
N GLY A 92 11.01 7.94 7.78
CA GLY A 92 9.87 7.94 8.68
C GLY A 92 9.06 9.25 8.71
N GLU A 93 9.46 10.27 7.96
CA GLU A 93 8.74 11.54 7.90
C GLU A 93 7.86 11.63 6.64
N PRO A 94 6.59 12.06 6.78
CA PRO A 94 5.69 12.15 5.64
C PRO A 94 6.06 13.34 4.73
N VAL A 95 6.06 13.07 3.43
CA VAL A 95 6.31 14.07 2.39
C VAL A 95 5.17 13.99 1.38
N ALA A 96 4.44 15.09 1.19
CA ALA A 96 3.40 15.16 0.18
C ALA A 96 4.02 15.26 -1.21
N VAL A 97 3.54 14.43 -2.14
CA VAL A 97 4.03 14.37 -3.52
C VAL A 97 2.89 14.60 -4.48
N ASP A 98 3.05 15.57 -5.36
CA ASP A 98 2.12 15.87 -6.45
C ASP A 98 2.78 15.59 -7.79
N GLY A 99 1.98 15.24 -8.80
CA GLY A 99 2.48 14.98 -10.13
C GLY A 99 3.14 13.63 -10.35
N GLY A 100 3.07 12.73 -9.35
CA GLY A 100 3.58 11.36 -9.48
C GLY A 100 5.09 11.24 -9.50
N ARG A 101 5.81 12.27 -9.08
CA ARG A 101 7.26 12.34 -9.19
C ARG A 101 7.88 13.08 -8.02
N LEU A 102 9.00 12.55 -7.51
CA LEU A 102 9.80 13.21 -6.48
C LEU A 102 11.27 13.17 -6.87
N GLU A 103 11.95 14.31 -6.73
CA GLU A 103 13.39 14.42 -6.94
C GLU A 103 14.10 14.57 -5.60
N LEU A 104 15.16 13.78 -5.40
CA LEU A 104 16.01 13.86 -4.21
C LEU A 104 17.38 14.40 -4.59
N THR A 105 17.83 15.39 -3.83
CA THR A 105 19.19 15.90 -3.90
C THR A 105 19.79 15.88 -2.49
N ALA A 106 21.11 15.90 -2.39
CA ALA A 106 21.78 15.93 -1.09
C ALA A 106 23.06 16.76 -1.18
N ASP A 107 23.39 17.41 -0.09
CA ASP A 107 24.64 18.16 0.07
C ASP A 107 25.64 17.44 0.97
N MET A 108 25.23 16.33 1.58
CA MET A 108 26.06 15.51 2.46
C MET A 108 25.79 14.03 2.18
N PRO A 109 26.81 13.15 2.30
CA PRO A 109 26.57 11.72 2.21
C PRO A 109 25.55 11.24 3.24
N ALA A 110 24.58 10.46 2.78
CA ALA A 110 23.53 9.91 3.62
C ALA A 110 22.80 8.78 2.90
N THR A 111 22.15 7.91 3.65
CA THR A 111 21.25 6.90 3.09
C THR A 111 19.83 7.27 3.52
N TYR A 112 18.93 7.34 2.54
CA TYR A 112 17.52 7.65 2.75
C TYR A 112 16.70 6.40 2.60
N SER A 113 15.87 6.10 3.61
CA SER A 113 14.87 5.04 3.54
C SER A 113 13.56 5.63 3.04
N ILE A 114 13.04 5.09 1.94
CA ILE A 114 11.82 5.60 1.31
C ILE A 114 10.76 4.53 1.38
N ALA A 115 9.58 4.88 1.87
CA ALA A 115 8.47 3.97 2.00
C ALA A 115 7.20 4.59 1.40
N PHE A 116 6.42 3.76 0.74
CA PHE A 116 5.11 4.09 0.20
C PHE A 116 4.11 3.09 0.76
N ASP A 117 3.10 3.58 1.44
CA ASP A 117 2.03 2.76 1.98
C ASP A 117 0.72 3.54 1.88
N GLN A 118 0.03 3.40 0.76
CA GLN A 118 -1.22 4.10 0.51
C GLN A 118 -2.26 3.11 -0.01
N PHE A 119 -3.32 2.89 0.78
CA PHE A 119 -4.43 2.04 0.39
C PHE A 119 -5.11 2.59 -0.88
N PRO A 120 -5.49 1.79 -1.86
CA PRO A 120 -5.47 0.31 -1.88
C PRO A 120 -4.18 -0.31 -2.42
N PHE A 121 -3.17 0.48 -2.77
CA PHE A 121 -1.93 -0.01 -3.33
C PHE A 121 -1.15 -0.88 -2.34
N MET A 122 -0.39 -1.84 -2.89
CA MET A 122 0.55 -2.61 -2.09
C MET A 122 1.67 -1.72 -1.58
N PRO A 123 2.18 -1.96 -0.35
CA PRO A 123 3.32 -1.20 0.17
C PRO A 123 4.57 -1.38 -0.69
N TRP A 124 5.39 -0.34 -0.74
CA TRP A 124 6.65 -0.34 -1.46
C TRP A 124 7.71 0.39 -0.64
N SER A 125 8.95 -0.07 -0.70
CA SER A 125 10.04 0.59 -0.01
C SER A 125 11.35 0.41 -0.76
N ALA A 126 12.28 1.34 -0.55
CA ALA A 126 13.61 1.30 -1.14
C ALA A 126 14.56 2.18 -0.33
N GLU A 127 15.87 2.00 -0.58
CA GLU A 127 16.90 2.86 -0.04
C GLU A 127 17.64 3.56 -1.17
N ILE A 128 17.96 4.84 -0.96
CA ILE A 128 18.74 5.66 -1.89
C ILE A 128 19.91 6.23 -1.11
N THR A 129 21.13 6.09 -1.66
CA THR A 129 22.34 6.54 -1.00
C THR A 129 22.96 7.72 -1.75
N ALA A 130 23.24 8.79 -1.02
CA ALA A 130 24.03 9.92 -1.49
C ALA A 130 25.48 9.72 -1.05
N THR A 131 26.38 9.73 -1.99
CA THR A 131 27.81 9.52 -1.76
C THR A 131 28.59 10.83 -1.90
#